data_fb3154e1f2598167debffd8333e4cd5e
#
_entry.id   fb3154e1f2598167debffd8333e4cd5e
#
_cell.length_a   1.000
_cell.length_b   1.000
_cell.length_c   1.000
_cell.angle_alpha   90.00
_cell.angle_beta   90.00
_cell.angle_gamma   90.00
#
_symmetry.space_group_name_H-M   'P 1'
#
loop_
_entity.id
_entity.type
_entity.pdbx_description
1 polymer ?
#
loop_
_entity_poly.entity_id
_entity_poly.type
_entity_poly.pdbx_seq_one_letter_code
_entity_poly.pdbx_strand_id
1 'polypeptide(L)'
;KEKMVDRNSTTRWASKDVDSSEPMEITLTLEEKELLNQLEFDLFVSKNNGIGSFEIQALTDGEYQTVYEGAKMGDIEDKVGDMDGSSAGYHAYCLAKFPEVTTDSLKIILKEGFVGEPSLYEVTPLLVNGKTDNVGDASELERILELAEAADRTSQEYENAPQELKGAFEESILDGKEVKTATQDVIDSRTEFLLNRYNRLGFGETDKTALEALIVKGEEALGGEYTNDSLYQLK
;
A
#
# COMPACT_ATOMS: atom_id res chain seq x y z
N LYS A 1 -13.97 -5.07 7.66
CA LYS A 1 -13.64 -5.19 6.24
C LYS A 1 -13.56 -3.84 5.52
N GLU A 2 -14.33 -2.84 5.94
CA GLU A 2 -14.34 -1.48 5.35
C GLU A 2 -12.96 -0.83 5.31
N LYS A 3 -12.11 -1.08 6.28
CA LYS A 3 -10.77 -0.50 6.39
C LYS A 3 -9.75 -0.97 5.34
N MET A 4 -10.03 -1.96 4.57
CA MET A 4 -9.13 -2.43 3.51
C MET A 4 -9.57 -1.97 2.12
N VAL A 5 -10.57 -1.08 2.05
CA VAL A 5 -11.11 -0.45 0.83
C VAL A 5 -11.51 0.99 1.09
N ASP A 6 -10.93 1.64 2.11
CA ASP A 6 -11.26 3.01 2.51
C ASP A 6 -10.29 4.06 1.94
N ARG A 7 -9.34 3.63 1.10
CA ARG A 7 -8.27 4.44 0.50
C ARG A 7 -7.41 5.17 1.55
N ASN A 8 -7.22 4.52 2.70
CA ASN A 8 -6.46 5.09 3.80
C ASN A 8 -5.36 4.12 4.28
N SER A 9 -4.16 4.30 3.79
CA SER A 9 -2.99 3.49 4.13
C SER A 9 -2.57 3.55 5.61
N THR A 10 -3.23 4.37 6.44
CA THR A 10 -2.98 4.43 7.89
C THR A 10 -3.96 3.58 8.70
N THR A 11 -5.05 3.13 8.10
CA THR A 11 -6.00 2.21 8.71
C THR A 11 -5.80 0.82 8.16
N ARG A 12 -6.07 -0.20 8.96
CA ARG A 12 -5.96 -1.59 8.49
C ARG A 12 -7.09 -2.46 9.01
N TRP A 13 -7.42 -3.45 8.23
CA TRP A 13 -8.18 -4.59 8.67
C TRP A 13 -7.21 -5.67 9.18
N ALA A 14 -7.57 -6.32 10.26
CA ALA A 14 -6.89 -7.51 10.74
C ALA A 14 -7.94 -8.59 11.02
N SER A 15 -7.62 -9.81 10.66
CA SER A 15 -8.41 -10.97 11.09
C SER A 15 -8.18 -11.24 12.57
N LYS A 16 -9.20 -11.77 13.25
CA LYS A 16 -9.10 -12.25 14.62
C LYS A 16 -9.25 -13.77 14.63
N ASP A 17 -8.53 -14.40 15.53
CA ASP A 17 -8.69 -15.83 15.81
C ASP A 17 -8.55 -16.73 14.57
N VAL A 18 -7.41 -16.60 13.87
CA VAL A 18 -7.15 -17.38 12.65
C VAL A 18 -6.47 -18.69 13.01
N ASP A 19 -7.10 -19.78 12.62
CA ASP A 19 -6.43 -21.06 12.52
C ASP A 19 -5.71 -21.15 11.18
N SER A 20 -4.36 -21.10 11.20
CA SER A 20 -3.54 -21.14 9.98
C SER A 20 -3.60 -22.48 9.24
N SER A 21 -4.31 -23.46 9.77
CA SER A 21 -4.59 -24.74 9.09
C SER A 21 -5.80 -24.70 8.18
N GLU A 22 -6.64 -23.66 8.28
CA GLU A 22 -7.87 -23.50 7.49
C GLU A 22 -7.74 -22.29 6.54
N PRO A 23 -8.17 -22.42 5.27
CA PRO A 23 -8.18 -21.31 4.35
C PRO A 23 -9.10 -20.17 4.83
N MET A 24 -8.66 -18.93 4.66
CA MET A 24 -9.48 -17.76 4.96
C MET A 24 -10.00 -17.13 3.68
N GLU A 25 -11.29 -16.83 3.64
CA GLU A 25 -11.93 -16.17 2.50
C GLU A 25 -12.29 -14.71 2.81
N ILE A 26 -11.88 -13.82 1.92
CA ILE A 26 -12.25 -12.41 1.90
C ILE A 26 -13.02 -12.18 0.60
N THR A 27 -14.24 -11.65 0.68
CA THR A 27 -15.01 -11.31 -0.51
C THR A 27 -15.07 -9.79 -0.65
N LEU A 28 -14.68 -9.30 -1.81
CA LEU A 28 -14.86 -7.93 -2.28
C LEU A 28 -16.09 -7.92 -3.18
N THR A 29 -17.01 -7.01 -2.94
CA THR A 29 -18.20 -6.80 -3.78
C THR A 29 -18.13 -5.38 -4.34
N LEU A 30 -18.20 -5.26 -5.64
CA LEU A 30 -18.23 -4.00 -6.35
C LEU A 30 -19.70 -3.53 -6.47
N GLU A 31 -19.90 -2.23 -6.68
CA GLU A 31 -21.26 -1.67 -6.85
C GLU A 31 -21.90 -2.16 -8.15
N GLU A 32 -21.09 -2.35 -9.19
CA GLU A 32 -21.51 -2.87 -10.49
C GLU A 32 -20.44 -3.80 -11.08
N LYS A 33 -20.76 -4.45 -12.18
CA LYS A 33 -19.80 -5.29 -12.92
C LYS A 33 -18.75 -4.41 -13.58
N GLU A 34 -17.49 -4.67 -13.25
CA GLU A 34 -16.34 -3.98 -13.81
C GLU A 34 -15.44 -4.95 -14.57
N LEU A 35 -14.74 -4.44 -15.57
CA LEU A 35 -13.68 -5.15 -16.27
C LEU A 35 -12.38 -4.94 -15.48
N LEU A 36 -11.79 -6.02 -14.99
CA LEU A 36 -10.59 -6.01 -14.14
C LEU A 36 -9.52 -6.94 -14.68
N ASN A 37 -8.27 -6.63 -14.44
CA ASN A 37 -7.14 -7.52 -14.74
C ASN A 37 -6.03 -7.48 -13.70
N GLN A 38 -6.26 -6.79 -12.58
CA GLN A 38 -5.27 -6.67 -11.52
C GLN A 38 -5.93 -6.45 -10.16
N LEU A 39 -5.31 -6.99 -9.13
CA LEU A 39 -5.61 -6.70 -7.74
C LEU A 39 -4.32 -6.30 -7.03
N GLU A 40 -4.33 -5.13 -6.40
CA GLU A 40 -3.21 -4.64 -5.60
C GLU A 40 -3.50 -4.80 -4.13
N PHE A 41 -2.47 -5.14 -3.37
CA PHE A 41 -2.52 -5.31 -1.94
C PHE A 41 -1.47 -4.45 -1.27
N ASP A 42 -1.87 -3.67 -0.28
CA ASP A 42 -1.00 -3.08 0.72
C ASP A 42 -1.19 -3.87 2.02
N LEU A 43 -0.16 -4.56 2.45
CA LEU A 43 -0.21 -5.48 3.58
C LEU A 43 0.55 -4.93 4.78
N PHE A 44 0.03 -5.24 5.97
CA PHE A 44 0.83 -5.14 7.18
C PHE A 44 1.63 -6.43 7.37
N VAL A 45 2.95 -6.32 7.44
CA VAL A 45 3.85 -7.44 7.73
C VAL A 45 4.73 -7.14 8.93
N SER A 46 5.01 -8.15 9.70
CA SER A 46 5.94 -8.09 10.83
C SER A 46 6.63 -9.43 11.01
N LYS A 47 7.54 -9.53 11.97
CA LYS A 47 8.16 -10.79 12.33
C LYS A 47 7.14 -11.90 12.65
N ASN A 48 5.94 -11.52 13.09
CA ASN A 48 4.88 -12.44 13.50
C ASN A 48 3.61 -12.35 12.62
N ASN A 49 3.66 -11.61 11.52
CA ASN A 49 2.54 -11.46 10.60
C ASN A 49 3.04 -11.52 9.17
N GLY A 50 2.40 -12.34 8.37
CA GLY A 50 2.66 -12.48 6.94
C GLY A 50 1.58 -13.34 6.30
N ILE A 51 1.50 -13.32 4.99
CA ILE A 51 0.53 -14.10 4.22
C ILE A 51 1.30 -14.94 3.21
N GLY A 52 1.09 -16.24 3.24
CA GLY A 52 1.69 -17.19 2.31
C GLY A 52 0.90 -17.31 1.01
N SER A 53 0.66 -18.53 0.55
CA SER A 53 -0.03 -18.77 -0.72
C SER A 53 -1.48 -18.29 -0.70
N PHE A 54 -1.93 -17.77 -1.82
CA PHE A 54 -3.27 -17.24 -1.98
C PHE A 54 -3.83 -17.49 -3.38
N GLU A 55 -5.13 -17.36 -3.50
CA GLU A 55 -5.87 -17.49 -4.74
C GLU A 55 -6.84 -16.33 -4.88
N ILE A 56 -7.04 -15.84 -6.11
CA ILE A 56 -8.10 -14.90 -6.44
C ILE A 56 -9.08 -15.59 -7.36
N GLN A 57 -10.35 -15.51 -7.01
CA GLN A 57 -11.46 -15.98 -7.82
C GLN A 57 -12.36 -14.81 -8.19
N ALA A 58 -12.84 -14.80 -9.44
CA ALA A 58 -13.83 -13.85 -9.92
C ALA A 58 -15.18 -14.55 -10.13
N LEU A 59 -16.27 -13.89 -9.79
CA LEU A 59 -17.63 -14.38 -10.05
C LEU A 59 -17.97 -14.14 -11.51
N THR A 60 -18.05 -15.22 -12.29
CA THR A 60 -18.41 -15.20 -13.71
C THR A 60 -19.52 -16.21 -13.95
N ASP A 61 -20.59 -15.80 -14.64
CA ASP A 61 -21.73 -16.66 -14.96
C ASP A 61 -22.36 -17.38 -13.75
N GLY A 62 -22.28 -16.74 -12.57
CA GLY A 62 -22.85 -17.26 -11.33
C GLY A 62 -21.96 -18.23 -10.55
N GLU A 63 -20.74 -18.49 -11.01
CA GLU A 63 -19.76 -19.33 -10.35
C GLU A 63 -18.43 -18.59 -10.13
N TYR A 64 -17.76 -18.87 -9.00
CA TYR A 64 -16.41 -18.35 -8.76
C TYR A 64 -15.37 -19.18 -9.53
N GLN A 65 -14.60 -18.51 -10.36
CA GLN A 65 -13.53 -19.13 -11.15
C GLN A 65 -12.17 -18.53 -10.73
N THR A 66 -11.18 -19.38 -10.56
CA THR A 66 -9.81 -18.95 -10.24
C THR A 66 -9.23 -18.17 -11.41
N VAL A 67 -8.82 -16.93 -11.13
CA VAL A 67 -8.16 -16.04 -12.09
C VAL A 67 -6.68 -15.85 -11.78
N TYR A 68 -6.25 -16.12 -10.52
CA TYR A 68 -4.87 -15.97 -10.09
C TYR A 68 -4.52 -16.94 -8.95
N GLU A 69 -3.31 -17.48 -8.98
CA GLU A 69 -2.72 -18.21 -7.87
C GLU A 69 -1.32 -17.63 -7.57
N GLY A 70 -1.12 -17.22 -6.32
CA GLY A 70 0.14 -16.67 -5.83
C GLY A 70 0.80 -17.59 -4.79
N ALA A 71 2.10 -17.75 -4.90
CA ALA A 71 2.87 -18.53 -3.93
C ALA A 71 3.08 -17.79 -2.61
N LYS A 72 3.02 -16.44 -2.64
CA LYS A 72 3.25 -15.56 -1.50
C LYS A 72 2.57 -14.23 -1.75
N MET A 73 1.90 -13.69 -0.74
CA MET A 73 1.30 -12.37 -0.82
C MET A 73 2.18 -11.29 -0.18
N GLY A 74 2.85 -11.60 0.93
CA GLY A 74 3.76 -10.69 1.60
C GLY A 74 4.35 -11.32 2.86
N ASP A 75 5.58 -10.93 3.18
CA ASP A 75 6.29 -11.36 4.35
C ASP A 75 7.23 -10.23 4.86
N ILE A 76 7.88 -10.43 6.00
CA ILE A 76 8.77 -9.41 6.57
C ILE A 76 9.96 -9.07 5.67
N GLU A 77 10.35 -9.96 4.78
CA GLU A 77 11.42 -9.74 3.80
C GLU A 77 10.97 -8.81 2.67
N ASP A 78 9.67 -8.73 2.42
CA ASP A 78 9.06 -7.83 1.42
C ASP A 78 8.70 -6.45 1.99
N LYS A 79 9.09 -6.17 3.22
CA LYS A 79 8.80 -4.91 3.91
C LYS A 79 9.26 -3.69 3.11
N VAL A 80 8.47 -2.63 3.19
CA VAL A 80 8.72 -1.36 2.52
C VAL A 80 8.76 -0.24 3.55
N GLY A 81 9.85 0.53 3.55
CA GLY A 81 10.04 1.70 4.44
C GLY A 81 10.33 1.35 5.88
N ASP A 82 10.14 2.34 6.73
CA ASP A 82 10.36 2.24 8.15
C ASP A 82 9.20 1.54 8.86
N MET A 83 9.48 1.08 10.08
CA MET A 83 8.48 0.45 10.91
C MET A 83 7.30 1.38 11.15
N ASP A 84 6.08 0.88 10.99
CA ASP A 84 4.87 1.56 11.43
C ASP A 84 4.94 1.81 12.94
N GLY A 85 4.98 3.07 13.33
CA GLY A 85 5.18 3.48 14.72
C GLY A 85 4.14 2.99 15.73
N SER A 86 3.01 2.42 15.26
CA SER A 86 1.91 1.97 16.12
C SER A 86 1.96 0.49 16.48
N SER A 87 2.65 -0.37 15.71
CA SER A 87 2.47 -1.82 15.79
C SER A 87 3.71 -2.65 15.54
N ALA A 88 4.88 -2.06 15.45
CA ALA A 88 6.13 -2.77 15.16
C ALA A 88 6.07 -3.62 13.87
N GLY A 89 5.41 -3.11 12.83
CA GLY A 89 5.27 -3.74 11.52
C GLY A 89 5.58 -2.78 10.38
N TYR A 90 5.45 -3.28 9.18
CA TYR A 90 5.83 -2.61 7.95
C TYR A 90 4.74 -2.76 6.90
N HIS A 91 4.75 -1.89 5.90
CA HIS A 91 4.02 -2.11 4.67
C HIS A 91 4.76 -3.10 3.77
N ALA A 92 4.02 -3.94 3.06
CA ALA A 92 4.51 -4.71 1.94
C ALA A 92 3.47 -4.65 0.82
N TYR A 93 3.92 -4.57 -0.42
CA TYR A 93 3.04 -4.45 -1.57
C TYR A 93 3.09 -5.72 -2.41
N CYS A 94 1.92 -6.17 -2.87
CA CYS A 94 1.78 -7.32 -3.75
C CYS A 94 0.86 -6.95 -4.91
N LEU A 95 1.26 -7.34 -6.13
CA LEU A 95 0.48 -7.18 -7.34
C LEU A 95 0.08 -8.55 -7.87
N ALA A 96 -1.22 -8.78 -8.05
CA ALA A 96 -1.74 -9.97 -8.70
C ALA A 96 -2.31 -9.57 -10.07
N LYS A 97 -1.60 -9.90 -11.15
CA LYS A 97 -2.01 -9.62 -12.55
C LYS A 97 -2.64 -10.89 -13.14
N PHE A 98 -3.82 -10.75 -13.73
CA PHE A 98 -4.59 -11.85 -14.30
C PHE A 98 -5.26 -11.44 -15.62
N PRO A 99 -5.74 -12.39 -16.44
CA PRO A 99 -6.48 -12.08 -17.66
C PRO A 99 -7.71 -11.21 -17.37
N GLU A 100 -8.06 -10.32 -18.28
CA GLU A 100 -9.25 -9.47 -18.15
C GLU A 100 -10.50 -10.31 -17.82
N VAL A 101 -11.21 -9.89 -16.79
CA VAL A 101 -12.46 -10.53 -16.34
C VAL A 101 -13.48 -9.46 -15.98
N THR A 102 -14.73 -9.63 -16.42
CA THR A 102 -15.85 -8.77 -16.02
C THR A 102 -16.57 -9.40 -14.84
N THR A 103 -16.53 -8.72 -13.69
CA THR A 103 -17.10 -9.24 -12.44
C THR A 103 -17.59 -8.12 -11.54
N ASP A 104 -18.52 -8.44 -10.65
CA ASP A 104 -18.96 -7.60 -9.53
C ASP A 104 -18.52 -8.18 -8.18
N SER A 105 -17.80 -9.32 -8.19
CA SER A 105 -17.34 -9.94 -6.95
C SER A 105 -16.05 -10.70 -7.14
N LEU A 106 -15.06 -10.38 -6.31
CA LEU A 106 -13.80 -11.09 -6.20
C LEU A 106 -13.71 -11.79 -4.84
N LYS A 107 -13.16 -12.99 -4.83
CA LYS A 107 -12.87 -13.74 -3.61
C LYS A 107 -11.35 -13.94 -3.50
N ILE A 108 -10.78 -13.51 -2.40
CA ILE A 108 -9.37 -13.73 -2.05
C ILE A 108 -9.36 -14.87 -1.04
N ILE A 109 -8.66 -15.95 -1.36
CA ILE A 109 -8.54 -17.13 -0.51
C ILE A 109 -7.09 -17.22 -0.06
N LEU A 110 -6.84 -16.97 1.22
CA LEU A 110 -5.54 -17.18 1.86
C LEU A 110 -5.44 -18.67 2.20
N LYS A 111 -4.50 -19.38 1.57
CA LYS A 111 -4.47 -20.86 1.64
C LYS A 111 -3.61 -21.35 2.80
N GLU A 112 -2.34 -21.00 2.79
CA GLU A 112 -1.37 -21.52 3.77
C GLU A 112 -0.20 -20.55 3.96
N GLY A 113 0.57 -20.79 5.01
CA GLY A 113 1.82 -20.06 5.24
C GLY A 113 1.66 -18.66 5.80
N PHE A 114 0.46 -18.28 6.25
CA PHE A 114 0.34 -17.05 7.01
C PHE A 114 0.79 -17.26 8.46
N VAL A 115 1.41 -16.24 9.01
CA VAL A 115 1.89 -16.19 10.38
C VAL A 115 1.12 -15.12 11.12
N GLY A 116 0.55 -15.47 12.27
CA GLY A 116 -0.25 -14.55 13.07
C GLY A 116 -1.56 -14.14 12.39
N GLU A 117 -1.99 -12.91 12.61
CA GLU A 117 -3.24 -12.38 12.08
C GLU A 117 -2.99 -11.72 10.71
N PRO A 118 -3.51 -12.28 9.58
CA PRO A 118 -3.47 -11.59 8.30
C PRO A 118 -4.04 -10.18 8.41
N SER A 119 -3.29 -9.20 7.90
CA SER A 119 -3.67 -7.80 8.03
C SER A 119 -3.42 -7.08 6.71
N LEU A 120 -4.42 -6.32 6.26
CA LEU A 120 -4.42 -5.58 5.01
C LEU A 120 -4.71 -4.11 5.30
N TYR A 121 -3.86 -3.22 4.80
CA TYR A 121 -4.15 -1.80 4.77
C TYR A 121 -5.13 -1.49 3.65
N GLU A 122 -4.82 -1.97 2.43
CA GLU A 122 -5.64 -1.66 1.27
C GLU A 122 -5.67 -2.83 0.29
N VAL A 123 -6.80 -2.99 -0.40
CA VAL A 123 -6.99 -3.91 -1.52
C VAL A 123 -7.70 -3.16 -2.64
N THR A 124 -7.03 -3.00 -3.77
CA THR A 124 -7.53 -2.20 -4.89
C THR A 124 -7.71 -3.05 -6.15
N PRO A 125 -8.95 -3.29 -6.60
CA PRO A 125 -9.21 -3.88 -7.90
C PRO A 125 -8.99 -2.85 -9.02
N LEU A 126 -8.35 -3.25 -10.13
CA LEU A 126 -7.92 -2.36 -11.19
C LEU A 126 -8.09 -2.99 -12.57
N LEU A 127 -8.34 -2.14 -13.56
CA LEU A 127 -8.12 -2.41 -14.98
C LEU A 127 -6.90 -1.62 -15.46
N VAL A 128 -5.81 -2.32 -15.72
CA VAL A 128 -4.56 -1.73 -16.20
C VAL A 128 -4.41 -2.02 -17.69
N ASN A 129 -4.11 -0.99 -18.49
CA ASN A 129 -4.02 -1.08 -19.97
C ASN A 129 -5.30 -1.57 -20.66
N GLY A 130 -6.43 -1.58 -19.96
CA GLY A 130 -7.74 -1.87 -20.54
C GLY A 130 -8.21 -0.74 -21.48
N LYS A 131 -9.06 -1.08 -22.41
CA LYS A 131 -9.77 -0.07 -23.20
C LYS A 131 -10.94 0.46 -22.37
N THR A 132 -10.99 1.78 -22.19
CA THR A 132 -12.11 2.43 -21.51
C THR A 132 -12.61 3.61 -22.36
N ASP A 133 -13.92 3.78 -22.38
CA ASP A 133 -14.55 4.96 -22.99
C ASP A 133 -14.55 6.18 -22.05
N ASN A 134 -14.29 5.96 -20.76
CA ASN A 134 -14.22 6.97 -19.72
C ASN A 134 -12.77 7.20 -19.29
N VAL A 135 -12.03 7.97 -20.05
CA VAL A 135 -10.67 8.38 -19.70
C VAL A 135 -10.73 9.41 -18.58
N GLY A 136 -10.00 9.17 -17.51
CA GLY A 136 -9.88 10.09 -16.37
C GLY A 136 -8.93 11.25 -16.64
N ASP A 137 -8.88 12.19 -15.70
CA ASP A 137 -7.89 13.28 -15.68
C ASP A 137 -6.57 12.77 -15.09
N ALA A 138 -5.54 12.66 -15.92
CA ALA A 138 -4.22 12.18 -15.53
C ALA A 138 -3.24 13.31 -15.14
N SER A 139 -3.70 14.56 -15.04
CA SER A 139 -2.82 15.73 -14.84
C SER A 139 -1.97 15.60 -13.56
N GLU A 140 -2.56 15.14 -12.46
CA GLU A 140 -1.83 14.94 -11.20
C GLU A 140 -0.86 13.78 -11.28
N LEU A 141 -1.24 12.67 -11.90
CA LEU A 141 -0.35 11.55 -12.16
C LEU A 141 0.86 11.97 -13.01
N GLU A 142 0.63 12.75 -14.06
CA GLU A 142 1.71 13.27 -14.91
C GLU A 142 2.67 14.16 -14.14
N ARG A 143 2.15 15.03 -13.28
CA ARG A 143 2.96 15.88 -12.39
C ARG A 143 3.83 15.03 -11.44
N ILE A 144 3.26 14.01 -10.82
CA ILE A 144 4.01 13.13 -9.90
C ILE A 144 5.03 12.28 -10.67
N LEU A 145 4.71 11.82 -11.89
CA LEU A 145 5.65 11.11 -12.75
C LEU A 145 6.86 11.97 -13.10
N GLU A 146 6.66 13.26 -13.45
CA GLU A 146 7.76 14.19 -13.72
C GLU A 146 8.66 14.37 -12.48
N LEU A 147 8.10 14.53 -11.30
CA LEU A 147 8.85 14.61 -10.05
C LEU A 147 9.63 13.31 -9.76
N ALA A 148 8.99 12.16 -9.97
CA ALA A 148 9.60 10.86 -9.73
C ALA A 148 10.75 10.57 -10.72
N GLU A 149 10.62 10.96 -11.98
CA GLU A 149 11.69 10.83 -12.97
C GLU A 149 12.88 11.76 -12.69
N ALA A 150 12.62 12.96 -12.20
CA ALA A 150 13.64 13.95 -11.83
C ALA A 150 14.28 13.69 -10.46
N ALA A 151 13.80 12.72 -9.69
CA ALA A 151 14.27 12.44 -8.34
C ALA A 151 15.78 12.09 -8.29
N ASP A 152 16.49 12.64 -7.32
CA ASP A 152 17.93 12.40 -7.13
C ASP A 152 18.19 11.03 -6.48
N ARG A 153 18.45 10.04 -7.29
CA ARG A 153 18.75 8.67 -6.87
C ARG A 153 20.15 8.52 -6.23
N THR A 154 20.90 9.62 -6.13
CA THR A 154 22.20 9.66 -5.43
C THR A 154 22.08 10.31 -4.05
N SER A 155 20.88 10.72 -3.65
CA SER A 155 20.63 11.23 -2.29
C SER A 155 20.91 10.15 -1.24
N GLN A 156 21.32 10.57 -0.06
CA GLN A 156 21.65 9.66 1.03
C GLN A 156 20.43 8.85 1.47
N GLU A 157 19.26 9.47 1.46
CA GLU A 157 17.98 8.85 1.78
C GLU A 157 17.68 7.71 0.80
N TYR A 158 17.85 7.96 -0.51
CA TYR A 158 17.64 6.93 -1.52
C TYR A 158 18.70 5.83 -1.42
N GLU A 159 19.98 6.17 -1.28
CA GLU A 159 21.05 5.17 -1.18
C GLU A 159 20.85 4.22 0.00
N ASN A 160 20.38 4.72 1.14
CA ASN A 160 20.12 3.94 2.35
C ASN A 160 18.77 3.20 2.34
N ALA A 161 17.88 3.52 1.41
CA ALA A 161 16.56 2.88 1.35
C ALA A 161 16.67 1.39 1.01
N PRO A 162 15.75 0.55 1.52
CA PRO A 162 15.66 -0.87 1.17
C PRO A 162 15.55 -1.09 -0.35
N GLN A 163 16.18 -2.14 -0.86
CA GLN A 163 16.18 -2.43 -2.29
C GLN A 163 14.76 -2.70 -2.82
N GLU A 164 13.91 -3.27 -1.99
CA GLU A 164 12.51 -3.57 -2.29
C GLU A 164 11.71 -2.27 -2.51
N LEU A 165 11.94 -1.25 -1.68
CA LEU A 165 11.31 0.07 -1.86
C LEU A 165 11.77 0.75 -3.14
N LYS A 166 13.08 0.68 -3.44
CA LYS A 166 13.63 1.20 -4.71
C LYS A 166 13.00 0.51 -5.91
N GLY A 167 12.93 -0.84 -5.87
CA GLY A 167 12.29 -1.64 -6.92
C GLY A 167 10.82 -1.27 -7.11
N ALA A 168 10.06 -1.20 -6.02
CA ALA A 168 8.66 -0.84 -6.04
C ALA A 168 8.42 0.59 -6.57
N PHE A 169 9.33 1.53 -6.26
CA PHE A 169 9.27 2.89 -6.80
C PHE A 169 9.47 2.92 -8.32
N GLU A 170 10.51 2.27 -8.84
CA GLU A 170 10.75 2.21 -10.28
C GLU A 170 9.60 1.49 -11.02
N GLU A 171 9.05 0.44 -10.44
CA GLU A 171 7.87 -0.25 -10.97
C GLU A 171 6.65 0.68 -11.01
N SER A 172 6.41 1.48 -9.95
CA SER A 172 5.27 2.41 -9.96
C SER A 172 5.39 3.54 -10.97
N ILE A 173 6.61 3.94 -11.34
CA ILE A 173 6.82 4.88 -12.46
C ILE A 173 6.39 4.23 -13.78
N LEU A 174 6.77 2.98 -14.01
CA LEU A 174 6.36 2.25 -15.22
C LEU A 174 4.85 2.06 -15.28
N ASP A 175 4.26 1.59 -14.21
CA ASP A 175 2.81 1.39 -14.11
C ASP A 175 2.03 2.71 -14.31
N GLY A 176 2.50 3.81 -13.71
CA GLY A 176 1.88 5.12 -13.89
C GLY A 176 1.88 5.61 -15.35
N LYS A 177 2.95 5.32 -16.09
CA LYS A 177 3.03 5.65 -17.53
C LYS A 177 2.02 4.88 -18.37
N GLU A 178 1.73 3.66 -18.00
CA GLU A 178 0.82 2.78 -18.72
C GLU A 178 -0.66 3.15 -18.55
N VAL A 179 -1.04 3.78 -17.43
CA VAL A 179 -2.45 4.01 -17.06
C VAL A 179 -2.99 5.41 -17.37
N LYS A 180 -2.25 6.26 -18.07
CA LYS A 180 -2.66 7.65 -18.39
C LYS A 180 -3.99 7.76 -19.16
N THR A 181 -4.44 6.70 -19.78
CA THR A 181 -5.71 6.62 -20.51
C THR A 181 -6.72 5.69 -19.83
N ALA A 182 -6.53 5.41 -18.58
CA ALA A 182 -7.41 4.56 -17.78
C ALA A 182 -8.60 5.34 -17.19
N THR A 183 -9.45 4.67 -16.43
CA THR A 183 -10.51 5.32 -15.64
C THR A 183 -9.91 6.16 -14.51
N GLN A 184 -10.69 7.10 -13.97
CA GLN A 184 -10.22 7.97 -12.88
C GLN A 184 -9.74 7.18 -11.67
N ASP A 185 -10.45 6.13 -11.26
CA ASP A 185 -10.09 5.32 -10.09
C ASP A 185 -8.72 4.65 -10.26
N VAL A 186 -8.39 4.17 -11.46
CA VAL A 186 -7.08 3.60 -11.77
C VAL A 186 -5.99 4.67 -11.72
N ILE A 187 -6.24 5.84 -12.31
CA ILE A 187 -5.32 6.97 -12.31
C ILE A 187 -5.06 7.44 -10.87
N ASP A 188 -6.10 7.61 -10.06
CA ASP A 188 -6.00 8.04 -8.66
C ASP A 188 -5.19 7.04 -7.84
N SER A 189 -5.47 5.76 -7.99
CA SER A 189 -4.73 4.69 -7.31
C SER A 189 -3.24 4.71 -7.67
N ARG A 190 -2.89 4.83 -8.95
CA ARG A 190 -1.49 4.90 -9.37
C ARG A 190 -0.79 6.16 -8.88
N THR A 191 -1.50 7.27 -8.87
CA THR A 191 -1.00 8.54 -8.33
C THR A 191 -0.66 8.40 -6.85
N GLU A 192 -1.56 7.82 -6.07
CA GLU A 192 -1.37 7.61 -4.63
C GLU A 192 -0.19 6.65 -4.36
N PHE A 193 -0.12 5.51 -5.05
CA PHE A 193 0.98 4.56 -4.88
C PHE A 193 2.34 5.17 -5.22
N LEU A 194 2.44 5.88 -6.35
CA LEU A 194 3.68 6.52 -6.75
C LEU A 194 4.09 7.63 -5.78
N LEU A 195 3.14 8.47 -5.36
CA LEU A 195 3.38 9.55 -4.40
C LEU A 195 3.84 9.01 -3.04
N ASN A 196 3.20 7.94 -2.56
CA ASN A 196 3.59 7.30 -1.31
C ASN A 196 5.06 6.81 -1.37
N ARG A 197 5.42 6.08 -2.42
CA ARG A 197 6.79 5.56 -2.61
C ARG A 197 7.81 6.68 -2.79
N TYR A 198 7.47 7.74 -3.51
CA TYR A 198 8.26 8.94 -3.69
C TYR A 198 8.58 9.62 -2.33
N ASN A 199 7.56 9.82 -1.51
CA ASN A 199 7.72 10.43 -0.18
C ASN A 199 8.54 9.54 0.76
N ARG A 200 8.36 8.23 0.72
CA ARG A 200 9.09 7.26 1.57
C ARG A 200 10.56 7.13 1.21
N LEU A 201 10.94 7.47 -0.02
CA LEU A 201 12.34 7.57 -0.44
C LEU A 201 12.98 8.93 -0.10
N GLY A 202 12.26 9.80 0.62
CA GLY A 202 12.77 11.10 1.04
C GLY A 202 12.72 12.19 -0.04
N PHE A 203 12.09 11.93 -1.17
CA PHE A 203 12.01 12.90 -2.27
C PHE A 203 10.89 13.93 -2.09
N GLY A 204 9.85 13.62 -1.29
CA GLY A 204 8.79 14.57 -0.97
C GLY A 204 9.33 15.70 -0.08
N GLU A 205 8.82 16.92 -0.29
CA GLU A 205 8.96 17.97 0.71
C GLU A 205 8.16 17.54 1.95
N THR A 206 8.81 16.83 2.85
CA THR A 206 8.25 16.64 4.17
C THR A 206 8.16 18.05 4.76
N ASP A 207 6.97 18.52 5.04
CA ASP A 207 6.78 19.75 5.83
C ASP A 207 7.35 19.50 7.22
N LYS A 208 8.66 19.73 7.35
CA LYS A 208 9.41 19.59 8.60
C LYS A 208 9.18 20.75 9.54
N THR A 209 8.41 21.76 9.10
CA THR A 209 8.23 23.01 9.85
C THR A 209 7.65 22.74 11.26
N ALA A 210 6.69 21.83 11.36
CA ALA A 210 6.12 21.42 12.64
C ALA A 210 7.13 20.67 13.53
N LEU A 211 7.94 19.79 12.93
CA LEU A 211 8.99 19.03 13.63
C LEU A 211 10.15 19.95 14.05
N GLU A 212 10.60 20.82 13.16
CA GLU A 212 11.64 21.83 13.46
C GLU A 212 11.17 22.77 14.57
N ALA A 213 9.92 23.22 14.54
CA ALA A 213 9.33 24.01 15.62
C ALA A 213 9.24 23.26 16.95
N LEU A 214 9.01 21.95 16.93
CA LEU A 214 9.00 21.09 18.12
C LEU A 214 10.43 20.84 18.64
N ILE A 215 11.40 20.66 17.75
CA ILE A 215 12.83 20.52 18.11
C ILE A 215 13.32 21.80 18.78
N VAL A 216 13.04 22.97 18.20
CA VAL A 216 13.41 24.27 18.78
C VAL A 216 12.79 24.45 20.16
N LYS A 217 11.51 24.15 20.33
CA LYS A 217 10.85 24.19 21.64
C LYS A 217 11.44 23.19 22.64
N GLY A 218 11.83 22.01 22.18
CA GLY A 218 12.50 21.01 23.00
C GLY A 218 13.90 21.46 23.45
N GLU A 219 14.67 22.06 22.57
CA GLU A 219 16.00 22.62 22.85
C GLU A 219 15.91 23.82 23.82
N GLU A 220 14.94 24.71 23.62
CA GLU A 220 14.66 25.80 24.55
C GLU A 220 14.26 25.27 25.93
N ALA A 221 13.44 24.22 25.97
CA ALA A 221 13.04 23.55 27.19
C ALA A 221 14.22 22.88 27.91
N LEU A 222 15.14 22.28 27.19
CA LEU A 222 16.35 21.67 27.76
C LEU A 222 17.42 22.71 28.21
N GLY A 223 17.42 23.90 27.59
CA GLY A 223 18.32 25.00 27.93
C GLY A 223 17.81 25.92 29.05
N GLY A 224 16.55 25.77 29.49
CA GLY A 224 15.95 26.56 30.54
C GLY A 224 16.21 26.02 31.95
N GLU A 225 16.26 26.91 32.96
CA GLU A 225 16.25 26.52 34.38
C GLU A 225 14.82 26.06 34.76
N TYR A 226 14.56 24.75 34.67
CA TYR A 226 13.30 24.16 35.10
C TYR A 226 13.39 23.66 36.54
N THR A 227 12.36 23.99 37.33
CA THR A 227 12.20 23.38 38.64
C THR A 227 11.75 21.92 38.47
N ASN A 228 12.02 21.07 39.46
CA ASN A 228 11.55 19.67 39.44
C ASN A 228 10.04 19.52 39.17
N ASP A 229 9.23 20.49 39.61
CA ASP A 229 7.77 20.47 39.37
C ASP A 229 7.42 20.75 37.89
N SER A 230 8.20 21.59 37.19
CA SER A 230 7.97 21.84 35.76
C SER A 230 8.35 20.64 34.88
N LEU A 231 9.34 19.84 35.28
CA LEU A 231 9.76 18.62 34.59
C LEU A 231 8.73 17.48 34.77
N TYR A 232 7.97 17.49 35.86
CA TYR A 232 6.91 16.49 36.09
C TYR A 232 5.67 16.70 35.24
N GLN A 233 5.43 17.90 34.73
CA GLN A 233 4.28 18.21 33.86
C GLN A 233 4.55 17.94 32.37
N LEU A 234 5.78 17.59 32.00
CA LEU A 234 6.19 17.26 30.61
C LEU A 234 6.24 15.75 30.31
N LYS A 235 5.75 14.91 31.23
CA LYS A 235 5.66 13.44 31.07
C LYS A 235 4.27 12.99 30.68
#